data_7e073f8120d511bc9106d213bfc3df7b
#
_entry.id   7e073f8120d511bc9106d213bfc3df7b
#
_cell.length_a   1.000
_cell.length_b   1.000
_cell.length_c   1.000
_cell.angle_alpha   90.00
_cell.angle_beta   90.00
_cell.angle_gamma   90.00
#
_symmetry.space_group_name_H-M   'P 1'
#
loop_
_entity.id
_entity.type
_entity.pdbx_description
1 polymer ?
#
loop_
_entity_poly.entity_id
_entity_poly.type
_entity_poly.pdbx_seq_one_letter_code
_entity_poly.pdbx_strand_id
1 'polypeptide(L)'
;MHAEIIAGEIDGAAVAGVFDVNDAAASAVADALRVPVMTVEEMLAAPDVDAVAVCSSTDTHVDLIERAAAAGKAIFCEKPVSLDLAEVDKALAAVEKHQVPFMVGFNRRFDPTHAAVQEAVAAGRVGEPHIARLSSRDPAPPPVEYIKVSGGIFVDMMIHDFDMARFVVGSPVTKVYATGAVRIDPAIGEAGDLDTAVVTLTHENGCITVIDNSRQAVYGYDQRMEVLGSTGMAMSENPMKNSAMVYTSTERQGSVLPYFFLDRYTDSYRIEWEAFVRYVRDGGPSPVSGADGRAPVAIGIAAWDSYRSGVPVTVDQG
;
A
#
# COMPACT_ATOMS: atom_id res chain seq x y z
N MET A 1 -4.33 -15.49 1.13
CA MET A 1 -4.96 -14.29 1.70
C MET A 1 -6.02 -13.70 0.76
N HIS A 2 -5.69 -12.94 -0.34
CA HIS A 2 -6.71 -12.30 -1.20
C HIS A 2 -7.81 -13.26 -1.67
N ALA A 3 -7.44 -14.40 -2.24
CA ALA A 3 -8.41 -15.38 -2.72
C ALA A 3 -9.32 -15.93 -1.60
N GLU A 4 -8.81 -16.08 -0.39
CA GLU A 4 -9.59 -16.51 0.79
C GLU A 4 -10.59 -15.44 1.22
N ILE A 5 -10.18 -14.17 1.23
CA ILE A 5 -11.07 -13.04 1.53
C ILE A 5 -12.20 -12.97 0.49
N ILE A 6 -11.87 -13.03 -0.80
CA ILE A 6 -12.87 -13.01 -1.88
C ILE A 6 -13.86 -14.17 -1.73
N ALA A 7 -13.36 -15.39 -1.50
CA ALA A 7 -14.19 -16.57 -1.43
C ALA A 7 -15.07 -16.63 -0.17
N GLY A 8 -14.62 -16.07 0.96
CA GLY A 8 -15.26 -16.20 2.25
C GLY A 8 -16.02 -14.98 2.75
N GLU A 9 -15.67 -13.77 2.28
CA GLU A 9 -16.09 -12.53 2.93
C GLU A 9 -16.68 -11.48 1.97
N ILE A 10 -16.61 -11.69 0.64
CA ILE A 10 -17.01 -10.66 -0.33
C ILE A 10 -18.30 -11.05 -1.04
N ASP A 11 -19.36 -10.33 -0.75
CA ASP A 11 -20.65 -10.52 -1.42
C ASP A 11 -20.57 -10.06 -2.89
N GLY A 12 -21.09 -10.90 -3.79
CA GLY A 12 -21.16 -10.60 -5.22
C GLY A 12 -19.87 -10.88 -5.99
N ALA A 13 -18.90 -11.54 -5.36
CA ALA A 13 -17.71 -12.04 -6.03
C ALA A 13 -17.49 -13.53 -5.75
N ALA A 14 -16.82 -14.20 -6.67
CA ALA A 14 -16.39 -15.59 -6.51
C ALA A 14 -15.00 -15.77 -7.15
N VAL A 15 -14.19 -16.65 -6.59
CA VAL A 15 -12.91 -17.03 -7.18
C VAL A 15 -13.19 -18.07 -8.28
N ALA A 16 -12.92 -17.71 -9.53
CA ALA A 16 -13.11 -18.61 -10.69
C ALA A 16 -11.95 -19.61 -10.84
N GLY A 17 -10.75 -19.22 -10.47
CA GLY A 17 -9.56 -20.06 -10.52
C GLY A 17 -8.33 -19.34 -9.95
N VAL A 18 -7.24 -20.07 -9.80
CA VAL A 18 -5.97 -19.55 -9.29
C VAL A 18 -4.81 -19.95 -10.18
N PHE A 19 -3.77 -19.12 -10.19
CA PHE A 19 -2.49 -19.37 -10.85
C PHE A 19 -1.35 -19.00 -9.91
N ASP A 20 -0.30 -19.78 -9.91
CA ASP A 20 1.00 -19.45 -9.33
C ASP A 20 2.09 -20.13 -10.15
N VAL A 21 3.27 -19.54 -10.27
CA VAL A 21 4.43 -20.19 -10.93
C VAL A 21 4.94 -21.39 -10.12
N ASN A 22 4.59 -21.46 -8.84
CA ASN A 22 4.79 -22.60 -7.97
C ASN A 22 3.53 -23.48 -7.97
N ASP A 23 3.53 -24.57 -8.71
CA ASP A 23 2.41 -25.51 -8.84
C ASP A 23 1.88 -26.00 -7.48
N ALA A 24 2.76 -26.20 -6.50
CA ALA A 24 2.35 -26.64 -5.18
C ALA A 24 1.58 -25.55 -4.42
N ALA A 25 1.97 -24.29 -4.58
CA ALA A 25 1.26 -23.15 -4.00
C ALA A 25 -0.11 -22.97 -4.68
N ALA A 26 -0.16 -23.04 -6.03
CA ALA A 26 -1.40 -22.99 -6.78
C ALA A 26 -2.39 -24.08 -6.34
N SER A 27 -1.90 -25.34 -6.28
CA SER A 27 -2.71 -26.50 -5.89
C SER A 27 -3.22 -26.36 -4.46
N ALA A 28 -2.41 -25.90 -3.52
CA ALA A 28 -2.82 -25.74 -2.12
C ALA A 28 -3.97 -24.74 -1.96
N VAL A 29 -3.93 -23.62 -2.70
CA VAL A 29 -5.02 -22.62 -2.69
C VAL A 29 -6.24 -23.14 -3.42
N ALA A 30 -6.06 -23.77 -4.58
CA ALA A 30 -7.12 -24.35 -5.38
C ALA A 30 -7.93 -25.40 -4.59
N ASP A 31 -7.24 -26.30 -3.90
CA ASP A 31 -7.86 -27.35 -3.07
C ASP A 31 -8.62 -26.75 -1.88
N ALA A 32 -8.02 -25.75 -1.20
CA ALA A 32 -8.66 -25.09 -0.05
C ALA A 32 -9.94 -24.36 -0.45
N LEU A 33 -9.96 -23.71 -1.62
CA LEU A 33 -11.11 -22.96 -2.12
C LEU A 33 -12.04 -23.78 -3.02
N ARG A 34 -11.63 -24.99 -3.43
CA ARG A 34 -12.35 -25.88 -4.38
C ARG A 34 -12.56 -25.23 -5.74
N VAL A 35 -11.53 -24.58 -6.23
CA VAL A 35 -11.49 -23.93 -7.56
C VAL A 35 -10.41 -24.58 -8.43
N PRO A 36 -10.44 -24.45 -9.77
CA PRO A 36 -9.41 -24.99 -10.64
C PRO A 36 -8.11 -24.19 -10.51
N VAL A 37 -6.97 -24.88 -10.72
CA VAL A 37 -5.73 -24.23 -11.16
C VAL A 37 -5.89 -23.93 -12.66
N MET A 38 -5.62 -22.70 -13.06
CA MET A 38 -5.73 -22.25 -14.45
C MET A 38 -4.40 -21.62 -14.89
N THR A 39 -4.11 -21.68 -16.17
CA THR A 39 -3.06 -20.86 -16.77
C THR A 39 -3.54 -19.40 -16.91
N VAL A 40 -2.62 -18.46 -17.06
CA VAL A 40 -2.96 -17.05 -17.32
C VAL A 40 -3.78 -16.93 -18.60
N GLU A 41 -3.42 -17.69 -19.66
CA GLU A 41 -4.13 -17.73 -20.93
C GLU A 41 -5.59 -18.20 -20.76
N GLU A 42 -5.80 -19.26 -19.99
CA GLU A 42 -7.14 -19.78 -19.69
C GLU A 42 -7.97 -18.75 -18.92
N MET A 43 -7.40 -18.09 -17.90
CA MET A 43 -8.10 -17.04 -17.14
C MET A 43 -8.51 -15.88 -18.05
N LEU A 44 -7.61 -15.40 -18.89
CA LEU A 44 -7.86 -14.26 -19.76
C LEU A 44 -8.87 -14.59 -20.88
N ALA A 45 -8.91 -15.83 -21.35
CA ALA A 45 -9.83 -16.29 -22.38
C ALA A 45 -11.23 -16.68 -21.84
N ALA A 46 -11.35 -16.96 -20.55
CA ALA A 46 -12.59 -17.44 -19.93
C ALA A 46 -13.67 -16.33 -19.93
N PRO A 47 -14.86 -16.57 -20.49
CA PRO A 47 -15.91 -15.55 -20.57
C PRO A 47 -16.60 -15.29 -19.22
N ASP A 48 -16.45 -16.18 -18.26
CA ASP A 48 -16.98 -16.11 -16.90
C ASP A 48 -15.98 -15.55 -15.88
N VAL A 49 -14.81 -15.13 -16.33
CA VAL A 49 -13.85 -14.35 -15.53
C VAL A 49 -14.03 -12.87 -15.87
N ASP A 50 -14.59 -12.10 -14.94
CA ASP A 50 -14.83 -10.66 -15.11
C ASP A 50 -13.60 -9.82 -14.76
N ALA A 51 -12.80 -10.28 -13.79
CA ALA A 51 -11.67 -9.55 -13.24
C ALA A 51 -10.46 -10.45 -12.94
N VAL A 52 -9.27 -9.86 -12.94
CA VAL A 52 -8.01 -10.51 -12.57
C VAL A 52 -7.38 -9.77 -11.39
N ALA A 53 -6.96 -10.53 -10.37
CA ALA A 53 -6.15 -10.05 -9.26
C ALA A 53 -4.66 -10.36 -9.53
N VAL A 54 -3.86 -9.33 -9.78
CA VAL A 54 -2.41 -9.44 -9.98
C VAL A 54 -1.74 -9.26 -8.63
N CYS A 55 -1.36 -10.38 -8.00
CA CYS A 55 -0.72 -10.46 -6.69
C CYS A 55 0.61 -11.24 -6.73
N SER A 56 1.22 -11.30 -7.91
CA SER A 56 2.49 -11.95 -8.19
C SER A 56 3.70 -11.10 -7.77
N SER A 57 4.91 -11.45 -8.16
CA SER A 57 6.08 -10.59 -7.97
C SER A 57 6.01 -9.34 -8.85
N THR A 58 6.51 -8.22 -8.33
CA THR A 58 6.39 -6.89 -8.95
C THR A 58 6.88 -6.84 -10.41
N ASP A 59 7.92 -7.59 -10.74
CA ASP A 59 8.50 -7.68 -12.09
C ASP A 59 7.56 -8.27 -13.14
N THR A 60 6.49 -8.94 -12.72
CA THR A 60 5.47 -9.53 -13.62
C THR A 60 4.22 -8.67 -13.76
N HIS A 61 4.03 -7.65 -12.94
CA HIS A 61 2.78 -6.87 -12.89
C HIS A 61 2.46 -6.23 -14.23
N VAL A 62 3.43 -5.56 -14.86
CA VAL A 62 3.21 -4.80 -16.09
C VAL A 62 2.72 -5.70 -17.24
N ASP A 63 3.39 -6.84 -17.48
CA ASP A 63 2.97 -7.82 -18.50
C ASP A 63 1.54 -8.32 -18.24
N LEU A 64 1.23 -8.68 -17.00
CA LEU A 64 -0.09 -9.18 -16.62
C LEU A 64 -1.17 -8.11 -16.76
N ILE A 65 -0.88 -6.85 -16.40
CA ILE A 65 -1.80 -5.73 -16.59
C ILE A 65 -2.08 -5.49 -18.08
N GLU A 66 -1.03 -5.45 -18.93
CA GLU A 66 -1.19 -5.25 -20.38
C GLU A 66 -2.05 -6.35 -21.01
N ARG A 67 -1.80 -7.61 -20.65
CA ARG A 67 -2.53 -8.78 -21.15
C ARG A 67 -3.97 -8.81 -20.65
N ALA A 68 -4.21 -8.53 -19.38
CA ALA A 68 -5.55 -8.47 -18.81
C ALA A 68 -6.37 -7.33 -19.42
N ALA A 69 -5.77 -6.14 -19.59
CA ALA A 69 -6.39 -5.02 -20.27
C ALA A 69 -6.77 -5.35 -21.71
N ALA A 70 -5.86 -5.97 -22.48
CA ALA A 70 -6.13 -6.40 -23.86
C ALA A 70 -7.24 -7.46 -23.95
N ALA A 71 -7.41 -8.27 -22.92
CA ALA A 71 -8.50 -9.26 -22.81
C ALA A 71 -9.82 -8.64 -22.30
N GLY A 72 -9.85 -7.33 -22.00
CA GLY A 72 -11.04 -6.63 -21.52
C GLY A 72 -11.43 -6.97 -20.08
N LYS A 73 -10.52 -7.50 -19.27
CA LYS A 73 -10.75 -7.85 -17.86
C LYS A 73 -10.56 -6.65 -16.96
N ALA A 74 -11.38 -6.50 -15.93
CA ALA A 74 -11.10 -5.60 -14.82
C ALA A 74 -9.85 -6.07 -14.06
N ILE A 75 -9.08 -5.13 -13.52
CA ILE A 75 -7.77 -5.44 -12.94
C ILE A 75 -7.64 -4.86 -11.53
N PHE A 76 -7.41 -5.72 -10.56
CA PHE A 76 -6.81 -5.36 -9.29
C PHE A 76 -5.31 -5.67 -9.34
N CYS A 77 -4.45 -4.74 -8.97
CA CYS A 77 -3.02 -4.98 -8.94
C CYS A 77 -2.44 -4.58 -7.59
N GLU A 78 -1.72 -5.49 -6.94
CA GLU A 78 -0.94 -5.18 -5.74
C GLU A 78 0.13 -4.11 -6.02
N LYS A 79 0.43 -3.36 -4.99
CA LYS A 79 1.51 -2.35 -5.03
C LYS A 79 2.91 -3.01 -4.95
N PRO A 80 3.94 -2.38 -5.51
CA PRO A 80 3.90 -1.32 -6.51
C PRO A 80 3.54 -1.88 -7.90
N VAL A 81 2.98 -1.06 -8.77
CA VAL A 81 2.71 -1.47 -10.17
C VAL A 81 4.01 -1.85 -10.88
N SER A 82 5.07 -1.06 -10.67
CA SER A 82 6.45 -1.34 -11.06
C SER A 82 7.41 -0.52 -10.20
N LEU A 83 8.69 -0.87 -10.20
CA LEU A 83 9.77 -0.07 -9.60
C LEU A 83 10.30 1.00 -10.57
N ASP A 84 9.91 0.97 -11.83
CA ASP A 84 10.29 1.89 -12.90
C ASP A 84 9.07 2.69 -13.37
N LEU A 85 9.17 4.03 -13.42
CA LEU A 85 8.07 4.90 -13.82
C LEU A 85 7.67 4.72 -15.28
N ALA A 86 8.60 4.45 -16.19
CA ALA A 86 8.28 4.23 -17.59
C ALA A 86 7.45 2.94 -17.77
N GLU A 87 7.75 1.90 -16.99
CA GLU A 87 6.95 0.67 -16.98
C GLU A 87 5.59 0.89 -16.31
N VAL A 88 5.50 1.72 -15.26
CA VAL A 88 4.19 2.13 -14.70
C VAL A 88 3.37 2.84 -15.77
N ASP A 89 3.94 3.84 -16.44
CA ASP A 89 3.26 4.63 -17.47
C ASP A 89 2.80 3.75 -18.65
N LYS A 90 3.58 2.75 -19.03
CA LYS A 90 3.23 1.75 -20.06
C LYS A 90 2.02 0.91 -19.64
N ALA A 91 1.99 0.41 -18.41
CA ALA A 91 0.85 -0.35 -17.88
C ALA A 91 -0.42 0.51 -17.85
N LEU A 92 -0.32 1.76 -17.37
CA LEU A 92 -1.45 2.69 -17.31
C LEU A 92 -1.96 3.07 -18.71
N ALA A 93 -1.08 3.26 -19.67
CA ALA A 93 -1.47 3.51 -21.07
C ALA A 93 -2.26 2.32 -21.67
N ALA A 94 -1.91 1.08 -21.32
CA ALA A 94 -2.67 -0.10 -21.73
C ALA A 94 -4.07 -0.12 -21.10
N VAL A 95 -4.18 0.17 -19.80
CA VAL A 95 -5.47 0.28 -19.10
C VAL A 95 -6.35 1.36 -19.74
N GLU A 96 -5.80 2.54 -20.00
CA GLU A 96 -6.50 3.65 -20.64
C GLU A 96 -6.95 3.28 -22.07
N LYS A 97 -6.07 2.70 -22.87
CA LYS A 97 -6.35 2.27 -24.25
C LYS A 97 -7.52 1.30 -24.32
N HIS A 98 -7.61 0.36 -23.40
CA HIS A 98 -8.63 -0.68 -23.38
C HIS A 98 -9.85 -0.32 -22.53
N GLN A 99 -9.80 0.81 -21.80
CA GLN A 99 -10.90 1.33 -20.98
C GLN A 99 -11.43 0.33 -19.95
N VAL A 100 -10.56 -0.48 -19.37
CA VAL A 100 -10.92 -1.47 -18.33
C VAL A 100 -10.88 -0.86 -16.95
N PRO A 101 -11.72 -1.30 -16.00
CA PRO A 101 -11.59 -0.94 -14.61
C PRO A 101 -10.22 -1.37 -14.07
N PHE A 102 -9.53 -0.44 -13.39
CA PHE A 102 -8.21 -0.67 -12.80
C PHE A 102 -8.13 -0.07 -11.39
N MET A 103 -7.67 -0.85 -10.44
CA MET A 103 -7.45 -0.41 -9.06
C MET A 103 -6.13 -0.95 -8.53
N VAL A 104 -5.38 -0.10 -7.83
CA VAL A 104 -4.11 -0.47 -7.17
C VAL A 104 -4.36 -0.82 -5.70
N GLY A 105 -3.71 -1.86 -5.20
CA GLY A 105 -3.84 -2.40 -3.84
C GLY A 105 -3.14 -1.56 -2.77
N PHE A 106 -3.60 -0.34 -2.52
CA PHE A 106 -3.20 0.47 -1.37
C PHE A 106 -4.19 0.29 -0.21
N ASN A 107 -4.15 -0.88 0.39
CA ASN A 107 -5.08 -1.32 1.42
C ASN A 107 -5.22 -0.35 2.61
N ARG A 108 -4.18 0.42 2.97
CA ARG A 108 -4.22 1.35 4.10
C ARG A 108 -5.27 2.46 3.96
N ARG A 109 -5.68 2.82 2.73
CA ARG A 109 -6.79 3.76 2.47
C ARG A 109 -8.13 3.23 2.97
N PHE A 110 -8.26 1.91 3.08
CA PHE A 110 -9.48 1.21 3.52
C PHE A 110 -9.44 0.82 5.00
N ASP A 111 -8.36 1.13 5.71
CA ASP A 111 -8.33 0.95 7.17
C ASP A 111 -9.32 1.92 7.85
N PRO A 112 -10.29 1.43 8.62
CA PRO A 112 -11.34 2.29 9.20
C PRO A 112 -10.80 3.43 10.05
N THR A 113 -9.65 3.22 10.73
CA THR A 113 -9.03 4.24 11.58
C THR A 113 -8.36 5.33 10.74
N HIS A 114 -7.66 4.94 9.67
CA HIS A 114 -7.01 5.87 8.76
C HIS A 114 -8.01 6.62 7.88
N ALA A 115 -9.03 5.92 7.38
CA ALA A 115 -10.12 6.51 6.60
C ALA A 115 -10.86 7.59 7.41
N ALA A 116 -11.11 7.37 8.71
CA ALA A 116 -11.75 8.36 9.57
C ALA A 116 -10.94 9.66 9.72
N VAL A 117 -9.60 9.58 9.71
CA VAL A 117 -8.73 10.78 9.69
C VAL A 117 -8.89 11.52 8.36
N GLN A 118 -8.82 10.80 7.24
CA GLN A 118 -9.00 11.38 5.91
C GLN A 118 -10.37 12.05 5.76
N GLU A 119 -11.44 11.38 6.18
CA GLU A 119 -12.81 11.93 6.16
C GLU A 119 -12.92 13.21 6.99
N ALA A 120 -12.29 13.27 8.17
CA ALA A 120 -12.30 14.44 9.02
C ALA A 120 -11.58 15.63 8.35
N VAL A 121 -10.46 15.36 7.67
CA VAL A 121 -9.70 16.39 6.91
C VAL A 121 -10.50 16.84 5.69
N ALA A 122 -11.01 15.92 4.88
CA ALA A 122 -11.79 16.21 3.67
C ALA A 122 -13.08 16.98 3.98
N ALA A 123 -13.71 16.72 5.14
CA ALA A 123 -14.88 17.46 5.63
C ALA A 123 -14.52 18.83 6.21
N GLY A 124 -13.26 19.28 6.19
CA GLY A 124 -12.81 20.57 6.71
C GLY A 124 -12.84 20.69 8.24
N ARG A 125 -12.97 19.57 8.98
CA ARG A 125 -13.10 19.60 10.46
C ARG A 125 -11.84 20.09 11.17
N VAL A 126 -10.68 19.97 10.52
CA VAL A 126 -9.39 20.46 11.04
C VAL A 126 -8.99 21.81 10.41
N GLY A 127 -9.79 22.34 9.48
CA GLY A 127 -9.43 23.50 8.68
C GLY A 127 -8.39 23.16 7.60
N GLU A 128 -7.54 24.11 7.25
CA GLU A 128 -6.46 23.90 6.28
C GLU A 128 -5.35 23.03 6.90
N PRO A 129 -4.93 21.90 6.28
CA PRO A 129 -3.83 21.10 6.76
C PRO A 129 -2.50 21.88 6.75
N HIS A 130 -1.82 21.93 7.89
CA HIS A 130 -0.51 22.57 8.03
C HIS A 130 0.61 21.55 8.08
N ILE A 131 0.47 20.54 8.94
CA ILE A 131 1.47 19.49 9.15
C ILE A 131 0.76 18.13 9.23
N ALA A 132 1.25 17.15 8.47
CA ALA A 132 0.91 15.75 8.66
C ALA A 132 2.13 15.00 9.22
N ARG A 133 1.90 13.99 10.04
CA ARG A 133 2.93 13.09 10.58
C ARG A 133 2.47 11.66 10.39
N LEU A 134 3.35 10.81 9.84
CA LEU A 134 3.12 9.39 9.67
C LEU A 134 4.30 8.63 10.29
N SER A 135 3.99 7.61 11.08
CA SER A 135 4.98 6.70 11.63
C SER A 135 4.61 5.29 11.20
N SER A 136 5.54 4.61 10.53
CA SER A 136 5.39 3.22 10.10
C SER A 136 6.61 2.42 10.53
N ARG A 137 6.41 1.47 11.44
CA ARG A 137 7.50 0.67 11.98
C ARG A 137 7.10 -0.80 12.01
N ASP A 138 7.88 -1.62 11.32
CA ASP A 138 7.69 -3.06 11.29
C ASP A 138 8.26 -3.72 12.56
N PRO A 139 7.75 -4.85 13.02
CA PRO A 139 8.27 -5.53 14.20
C PRO A 139 9.66 -6.13 13.99
N ALA A 140 9.98 -6.53 12.75
CA ALA A 140 11.25 -7.09 12.34
C ALA A 140 11.50 -6.86 10.85
N PRO A 141 12.77 -6.74 10.41
CA PRO A 141 13.09 -6.60 9.00
C PRO A 141 12.75 -7.86 8.20
N PRO A 142 12.42 -7.73 6.91
CA PRO A 142 12.25 -8.87 6.02
C PRO A 142 13.60 -9.53 5.71
N PRO A 143 13.61 -10.74 5.13
CA PRO A 143 14.83 -11.41 4.70
C PRO A 143 15.65 -10.55 3.74
N VAL A 144 16.99 -10.58 3.86
CA VAL A 144 17.91 -9.78 3.02
C VAL A 144 17.73 -10.04 1.52
N GLU A 145 17.43 -11.29 1.15
CA GLU A 145 17.18 -11.66 -0.26
C GLU A 145 15.94 -10.93 -0.84
N TYR A 146 14.92 -10.68 -0.04
CA TYR A 146 13.79 -9.86 -0.44
C TYR A 146 14.18 -8.38 -0.58
N ILE A 147 14.98 -7.86 0.36
CA ILE A 147 15.46 -6.46 0.33
C ILE A 147 16.18 -6.13 -0.99
N LYS A 148 17.00 -7.05 -1.49
CA LYS A 148 17.77 -6.86 -2.74
C LYS A 148 16.90 -6.57 -3.98
N VAL A 149 15.64 -7.00 -3.97
CA VAL A 149 14.75 -6.92 -5.15
C VAL A 149 13.50 -6.07 -4.91
N SER A 150 13.26 -5.64 -3.67
CA SER A 150 12.01 -4.96 -3.28
C SER A 150 11.93 -3.47 -3.69
N GLY A 151 13.05 -2.86 -4.08
CA GLY A 151 13.13 -1.40 -4.29
C GLY A 151 13.56 -0.60 -3.05
N GLY A 152 13.85 -1.30 -1.95
CA GLY A 152 14.36 -0.73 -0.70
C GLY A 152 13.31 0.02 0.11
N ILE A 153 13.76 0.64 1.21
CA ILE A 153 12.87 1.23 2.23
C ILE A 153 11.88 2.25 1.64
N PHE A 154 12.28 3.05 0.66
CA PHE A 154 11.42 4.10 0.10
C PHE A 154 10.35 3.57 -0.86
N VAL A 155 10.64 2.53 -1.67
CA VAL A 155 9.68 2.02 -2.67
C VAL A 155 8.93 0.78 -2.19
N ASP A 156 9.50 0.02 -1.26
CA ASP A 156 8.84 -1.17 -0.68
C ASP A 156 7.98 -0.81 0.54
N MET A 157 8.60 -0.22 1.57
CA MET A 157 7.95 0.05 2.86
C MET A 157 7.24 1.41 2.87
N MET A 158 7.98 2.50 2.59
CA MET A 158 7.47 3.87 2.69
C MET A 158 6.49 4.26 1.58
N ILE A 159 6.37 3.45 0.52
CA ILE A 159 5.40 3.66 -0.55
C ILE A 159 3.96 3.79 -0.02
N HIS A 160 3.62 3.03 1.00
CA HIS A 160 2.33 3.14 1.68
C HIS A 160 2.14 4.49 2.38
N ASP A 161 3.22 5.03 2.97
CA ASP A 161 3.17 6.31 3.67
C ASP A 161 3.15 7.47 2.67
N PHE A 162 3.80 7.34 1.52
CA PHE A 162 3.70 8.30 0.43
C PHE A 162 2.28 8.36 -0.15
N ASP A 163 1.63 7.22 -0.32
CA ASP A 163 0.22 7.17 -0.69
C ASP A 163 -0.66 7.80 0.37
N MET A 164 -0.48 7.41 1.64
CA MET A 164 -1.29 7.92 2.75
C MET A 164 -1.10 9.42 2.96
N ALA A 165 0.11 9.98 2.78
CA ALA A 165 0.35 11.42 2.87
C ALA A 165 -0.48 12.19 1.84
N ARG A 166 -0.52 11.72 0.58
CA ARG A 166 -1.37 12.30 -0.47
C ARG A 166 -2.86 12.15 -0.15
N PHE A 167 -3.25 10.97 0.31
CA PHE A 167 -4.64 10.64 0.62
C PHE A 167 -5.21 11.49 1.76
N VAL A 168 -4.49 11.63 2.89
CA VAL A 168 -5.00 12.36 4.05
C VAL A 168 -4.89 13.87 3.90
N VAL A 169 -3.87 14.38 3.20
CA VAL A 169 -3.69 15.82 2.95
C VAL A 169 -4.58 16.30 1.79
N GLY A 170 -4.94 15.40 0.86
CA GLY A 170 -5.74 15.72 -0.32
C GLY A 170 -5.02 16.64 -1.31
N SER A 171 -3.67 16.58 -1.36
CA SER A 171 -2.85 17.46 -2.22
C SER A 171 -1.63 16.70 -2.75
N PRO A 172 -1.22 16.93 -4.02
CA PRO A 172 -0.01 16.36 -4.59
C PRO A 172 1.25 16.72 -3.78
N VAL A 173 2.24 15.82 -3.79
CA VAL A 173 3.58 16.09 -3.23
C VAL A 173 4.46 16.64 -4.33
N THR A 174 5.04 17.83 -4.11
CA THR A 174 5.87 18.52 -5.10
C THR A 174 7.37 18.37 -4.83
N LYS A 175 7.77 18.13 -3.57
CA LYS A 175 9.18 18.05 -3.17
C LYS A 175 9.39 17.05 -2.03
N VAL A 176 10.54 16.38 -2.05
CA VAL A 176 10.98 15.41 -1.05
C VAL A 176 12.35 15.79 -0.51
N TYR A 177 12.54 15.66 0.81
CA TYR A 177 13.85 15.60 1.44
C TYR A 177 13.93 14.35 2.31
N ALA A 178 14.93 13.49 2.07
CA ALA A 178 15.08 12.21 2.74
C ALA A 178 16.43 12.09 3.45
N THR A 179 16.41 11.51 4.64
CA THR A 179 17.60 11.08 5.38
C THR A 179 17.36 9.69 5.96
N GLY A 180 18.43 8.92 6.13
CA GLY A 180 18.31 7.56 6.67
C GLY A 180 19.65 6.97 7.05
N ALA A 181 19.61 5.81 7.69
CA ALA A 181 20.78 5.09 8.14
C ALA A 181 20.50 3.59 8.29
N VAL A 182 21.55 2.80 8.36
CA VAL A 182 21.50 1.40 8.80
C VAL A 182 21.75 1.38 10.32
N ARG A 183 20.73 0.99 11.08
CA ARG A 183 20.74 1.02 12.56
C ARG A 183 20.44 -0.33 13.18
N ILE A 184 19.85 -1.25 12.40
CA ILE A 184 19.30 -2.53 12.87
C ILE A 184 20.23 -3.67 12.46
N ASP A 185 20.42 -3.87 11.15
CA ASP A 185 21.21 -4.97 10.61
C ASP A 185 22.19 -4.48 9.53
N PRO A 186 23.52 -4.61 9.74
CA PRO A 186 24.52 -4.26 8.73
C PRO A 186 24.31 -4.93 7.37
N ALA A 187 23.73 -6.14 7.33
CA ALA A 187 23.47 -6.86 6.09
C ALA A 187 22.47 -6.13 5.17
N ILE A 188 21.59 -5.31 5.72
CA ILE A 188 20.70 -4.43 4.96
C ILE A 188 21.50 -3.37 4.19
N GLY A 189 22.48 -2.76 4.87
CA GLY A 189 23.40 -1.81 4.24
C GLY A 189 24.29 -2.43 3.17
N GLU A 190 24.78 -3.66 3.41
CA GLU A 190 25.53 -4.42 2.41
C GLU A 190 24.69 -4.76 1.18
N ALA A 191 23.38 -4.94 1.35
CA ALA A 191 22.42 -5.10 0.26
C ALA A 191 22.09 -3.79 -0.48
N GLY A 192 22.62 -2.62 -0.03
CA GLY A 192 22.42 -1.32 -0.64
C GLY A 192 21.14 -0.59 -0.20
N ASP A 193 20.54 -1.03 0.91
CA ASP A 193 19.29 -0.45 1.47
C ASP A 193 19.53 0.21 2.84
N LEU A 194 18.45 0.76 3.39
CA LEU A 194 18.37 1.37 4.71
C LEU A 194 17.33 0.62 5.55
N ASP A 195 17.46 0.67 6.87
CA ASP A 195 16.46 0.13 7.79
C ASP A 195 15.75 1.20 8.63
N THR A 196 16.25 2.42 8.59
CA THR A 196 15.70 3.56 9.34
C THR A 196 15.77 4.80 8.47
N ALA A 197 14.63 5.48 8.26
CA ALA A 197 14.56 6.67 7.42
C ALA A 197 13.56 7.69 7.97
N VAL A 198 13.87 8.97 7.73
CA VAL A 198 12.95 10.09 7.93
C VAL A 198 12.86 10.89 6.64
N VAL A 199 11.62 11.19 6.23
CA VAL A 199 11.34 11.93 5.00
C VAL A 199 10.44 13.13 5.32
N THR A 200 10.75 14.26 4.71
CA THR A 200 9.87 15.44 4.69
C THR A 200 9.35 15.66 3.29
N LEU A 201 8.03 15.78 3.15
CA LEU A 201 7.34 16.07 1.91
C LEU A 201 6.78 17.49 1.95
N THR A 202 6.85 18.21 0.83
CA THR A 202 6.13 19.47 0.64
C THR A 202 4.99 19.22 -0.34
N HIS A 203 3.78 19.55 0.05
CA HIS A 203 2.59 19.47 -0.80
C HIS A 203 2.34 20.76 -1.59
N GLU A 204 1.60 20.65 -2.69
CA GLU A 204 1.25 21.80 -3.53
C GLU A 204 0.45 22.86 -2.75
N ASN A 205 -0.44 22.45 -1.84
CA ASN A 205 -1.20 23.36 -0.96
C ASN A 205 -0.38 23.97 0.19
N GLY A 206 0.93 23.67 0.26
CA GLY A 206 1.84 24.18 1.29
C GLY A 206 1.89 23.35 2.58
N CYS A 207 1.07 22.31 2.73
CA CYS A 207 1.18 21.37 3.85
C CYS A 207 2.55 20.66 3.84
N ILE A 208 3.08 20.37 5.01
CA ILE A 208 4.33 19.64 5.18
C ILE A 208 4.01 18.30 5.83
N THR A 209 4.45 17.19 5.20
CA THR A 209 4.37 15.87 5.82
C THR A 209 5.73 15.40 6.31
N VAL A 210 5.78 14.85 7.51
CA VAL A 210 6.95 14.17 8.07
C VAL A 210 6.61 12.68 8.22
N ILE A 211 7.47 11.82 7.68
CA ILE A 211 7.33 10.37 7.76
C ILE A 211 8.56 9.81 8.49
N ASP A 212 8.37 8.95 9.47
CA ASP A 212 9.43 8.15 10.08
C ASP A 212 9.16 6.65 9.89
N ASN A 213 10.12 5.93 9.30
CA ASN A 213 10.05 4.50 9.09
C ASN A 213 11.23 3.78 9.74
N SER A 214 10.93 2.62 10.32
CA SER A 214 11.94 1.70 10.83
C SER A 214 11.53 0.25 10.54
N ARG A 215 12.48 -0.56 10.07
CA ARG A 215 12.25 -1.99 9.86
C ARG A 215 12.25 -2.82 11.15
N GLN A 216 12.35 -2.15 12.33
CA GLN A 216 12.24 -2.84 13.63
C GLN A 216 11.63 -1.94 14.72
N ALA A 217 10.48 -2.40 15.26
CA ALA A 217 9.86 -1.92 16.46
C ALA A 217 9.58 -3.09 17.38
N VAL A 218 10.43 -3.30 18.38
CA VAL A 218 10.39 -4.47 19.27
C VAL A 218 9.07 -4.60 20.06
N TYR A 219 8.26 -3.54 20.10
CA TYR A 219 6.97 -3.50 20.78
C TYR A 219 5.76 -3.84 19.91
N GLY A 220 5.96 -4.14 18.60
CA GLY A 220 4.91 -4.56 17.67
C GLY A 220 4.82 -3.69 16.42
N TYR A 221 3.81 -3.97 15.58
CA TYR A 221 3.57 -3.27 14.33
C TYR A 221 2.96 -1.89 14.60
N ASP A 222 3.75 -0.82 14.41
CA ASP A 222 3.38 0.55 14.80
C ASP A 222 3.05 1.40 13.57
N GLN A 223 1.76 1.77 13.41
CA GLN A 223 1.24 2.49 12.25
C GLN A 223 0.33 3.62 12.73
N ARG A 224 0.82 4.85 12.72
CA ARG A 224 0.10 6.03 13.25
C ARG A 224 0.16 7.19 12.28
N MET A 225 -0.87 8.03 12.31
CA MET A 225 -0.88 9.29 11.58
C MET A 225 -1.57 10.40 12.39
N GLU A 226 -1.16 11.64 12.09
CA GLU A 226 -1.73 12.86 12.64
C GLU A 226 -1.76 13.93 11.54
N VAL A 227 -2.85 14.70 11.46
CA VAL A 227 -2.96 15.89 10.62
C VAL A 227 -3.37 17.07 11.48
N LEU A 228 -2.46 18.03 11.67
CA LEU A 228 -2.69 19.30 12.32
C LEU A 228 -3.12 20.32 11.25
N GLY A 229 -4.26 20.96 11.45
CA GLY A 229 -4.75 22.03 10.59
C GLY A 229 -5.02 23.33 11.36
N SER A 230 -5.56 24.31 10.66
CA SER A 230 -5.75 25.67 11.17
C SER A 230 -6.78 25.78 12.30
N THR A 231 -7.71 24.83 12.45
CA THR A 231 -8.79 24.86 13.44
C THR A 231 -8.86 23.62 14.32
N GLY A 232 -7.99 22.63 14.10
CA GLY A 232 -7.99 21.39 14.88
C GLY A 232 -6.97 20.38 14.41
N MET A 233 -7.06 19.19 14.96
CA MET A 233 -6.19 18.05 14.65
C MET A 233 -7.03 16.79 14.56
N ALA A 234 -6.72 15.93 13.60
CA ALA A 234 -7.22 14.56 13.52
C ALA A 234 -6.04 13.59 13.60
N MET A 235 -6.20 12.48 14.31
CA MET A 235 -5.15 11.49 14.45
C MET A 235 -5.71 10.08 14.54
N SER A 236 -4.89 9.11 14.12
CA SER A 236 -5.14 7.69 14.36
C SER A 236 -3.99 7.09 15.15
N GLU A 237 -4.33 6.28 16.14
CA GLU A 237 -3.40 5.48 16.92
C GLU A 237 -3.54 3.99 16.55
N ASN A 238 -2.60 3.18 17.03
CA ASN A 238 -2.68 1.75 16.82
C ASN A 238 -3.85 1.13 17.58
N PRO A 239 -4.67 0.29 16.96
CA PRO A 239 -5.62 -0.53 17.70
C PRO A 239 -4.87 -1.56 18.54
N MET A 240 -5.25 -1.67 19.80
CA MET A 240 -4.71 -2.66 20.73
C MET A 240 -5.51 -3.96 20.59
N LYS A 241 -4.90 -5.12 20.89
CA LYS A 241 -5.60 -6.42 20.88
C LYS A 241 -6.84 -6.45 21.80
N ASN A 242 -6.80 -5.70 22.88
CA ASN A 242 -7.94 -5.46 23.77
C ASN A 242 -7.70 -4.20 24.62
N SER A 243 -8.72 -3.72 25.30
CA SER A 243 -8.67 -2.52 26.14
C SER A 243 -8.38 -2.79 27.63
N ALA A 244 -8.03 -4.02 27.99
CA ALA A 244 -7.75 -4.37 29.39
C ALA A 244 -6.48 -3.68 29.89
N MET A 245 -6.56 -3.12 31.10
CA MET A 245 -5.45 -2.48 31.80
C MET A 245 -5.29 -3.09 33.19
N VAL A 246 -4.04 -3.37 33.56
CA VAL A 246 -3.67 -3.81 34.91
C VAL A 246 -3.02 -2.64 35.63
N TYR A 247 -3.53 -2.33 36.80
CA TYR A 247 -2.99 -1.30 37.69
C TYR A 247 -2.51 -1.96 38.96
N THR A 248 -1.25 -1.74 39.32
CA THR A 248 -0.69 -2.14 40.62
C THR A 248 -0.18 -0.90 41.35
N SER A 249 0.40 -1.06 42.52
CA SER A 249 1.04 0.05 43.27
C SER A 249 2.31 0.58 42.56
N THR A 250 2.87 -0.16 41.60
CA THR A 250 4.19 0.15 41.00
C THR A 250 4.15 0.32 39.49
N GLU A 251 3.08 -0.16 38.81
CA GLU A 251 3.04 -0.15 37.35
C GLU A 251 1.61 -0.03 36.81
N ARG A 252 1.55 0.39 35.54
CA ARG A 252 0.37 0.35 34.69
C ARG A 252 0.73 -0.42 33.43
N GLN A 253 0.03 -1.52 33.15
CA GLN A 253 0.29 -2.38 32.02
C GLN A 253 -0.98 -2.55 31.16
N GLY A 254 -0.86 -2.36 29.87
CA GLY A 254 -1.95 -2.57 28.89
C GLY A 254 -1.64 -3.73 27.94
N SER A 255 -2.53 -3.93 26.99
CA SER A 255 -2.34 -4.87 25.88
C SER A 255 -1.17 -4.43 25.00
N VAL A 256 -0.54 -5.40 24.31
CA VAL A 256 0.48 -5.15 23.30
C VAL A 256 -0.14 -4.88 21.94
N LEU A 257 0.61 -4.26 21.03
CA LEU A 257 0.21 -4.10 19.64
C LEU A 257 0.10 -5.45 18.93
N PRO A 258 -0.69 -5.54 17.84
CA PRO A 258 -0.56 -6.64 16.90
C PRO A 258 0.90 -6.77 16.43
N TYR A 259 1.34 -8.00 16.22
CA TYR A 259 2.73 -8.21 15.78
C TYR A 259 2.89 -8.15 14.26
N PHE A 260 1.84 -8.54 13.52
CA PHE A 260 1.94 -8.71 12.09
C PHE A 260 0.93 -7.84 11.32
N PHE A 261 1.28 -7.41 10.11
CA PHE A 261 0.43 -6.52 9.32
C PHE A 261 -0.94 -7.12 9.01
N LEU A 262 -1.03 -8.45 8.83
CA LEU A 262 -2.32 -9.11 8.60
C LEU A 262 -3.25 -8.96 9.81
N ASP A 263 -2.72 -9.08 11.04
CA ASP A 263 -3.53 -8.87 12.25
C ASP A 263 -4.03 -7.42 12.35
N ARG A 264 -3.27 -6.46 11.79
CA ARG A 264 -3.60 -5.04 11.82
C ARG A 264 -4.60 -4.65 10.73
N TYR A 265 -4.49 -5.24 9.54
CA TYR A 265 -5.17 -4.79 8.35
C TYR A 265 -6.19 -5.78 7.77
N THR A 266 -6.63 -6.80 8.52
CA THR A 266 -7.64 -7.76 8.06
C THR A 266 -8.89 -7.06 7.50
N ASP A 267 -9.46 -6.12 8.26
CA ASP A 267 -10.65 -5.37 7.82
C ASP A 267 -10.37 -4.50 6.59
N SER A 268 -9.17 -3.90 6.50
CA SER A 268 -8.85 -3.04 5.35
C SER A 268 -8.78 -3.82 4.05
N TYR A 269 -8.23 -5.03 4.04
CA TYR A 269 -8.22 -5.89 2.86
C TYR A 269 -9.63 -6.31 2.44
N ARG A 270 -10.50 -6.62 3.39
CA ARG A 270 -11.91 -6.93 3.10
C ARG A 270 -12.63 -5.73 2.49
N ILE A 271 -12.51 -4.55 3.11
CA ILE A 271 -13.15 -3.32 2.62
C ILE A 271 -12.59 -2.90 1.25
N GLU A 272 -11.30 -3.10 1.02
CA GLU A 272 -10.65 -2.88 -0.28
C GLU A 272 -11.29 -3.75 -1.38
N TRP A 273 -11.50 -5.04 -1.11
CA TRP A 273 -12.16 -5.94 -2.06
C TRP A 273 -13.63 -5.58 -2.25
N GLU A 274 -14.37 -5.21 -1.22
CA GLU A 274 -15.74 -4.70 -1.36
C GLU A 274 -15.79 -3.46 -2.26
N ALA A 275 -14.80 -2.56 -2.12
CA ALA A 275 -14.70 -1.36 -2.94
C ALA A 275 -14.36 -1.71 -4.41
N PHE A 276 -13.43 -2.64 -4.65
CA PHE A 276 -13.10 -3.09 -5.99
C PHE A 276 -14.29 -3.74 -6.70
N VAL A 277 -14.97 -4.68 -6.04
CA VAL A 277 -16.15 -5.37 -6.59
C VAL A 277 -17.26 -4.38 -6.91
N ARG A 278 -17.52 -3.42 -6.02
CA ARG A 278 -18.49 -2.35 -6.27
C ARG A 278 -18.10 -1.49 -7.47
N TYR A 279 -16.82 -1.11 -7.56
CA TYR A 279 -16.29 -0.35 -8.69
C TYR A 279 -16.46 -1.07 -10.03
N VAL A 280 -16.14 -2.36 -10.10
CA VAL A 280 -16.31 -3.17 -11.31
C VAL A 280 -17.77 -3.31 -11.71
N ARG A 281 -18.66 -3.53 -10.74
CA ARG A 281 -20.09 -3.76 -10.96
C ARG A 281 -20.84 -2.47 -11.32
N ASP A 282 -20.62 -1.39 -10.57
CA ASP A 282 -21.44 -0.18 -10.62
C ASP A 282 -20.78 0.92 -11.47
N GLY A 283 -19.51 0.79 -11.80
CA GLY A 283 -18.72 1.82 -12.49
C GLY A 283 -18.37 3.00 -11.58
N GLY A 284 -17.94 4.11 -12.19
CA GLY A 284 -17.55 5.33 -11.50
C GLY A 284 -16.02 5.52 -11.41
N PRO A 285 -15.54 6.41 -10.56
CA PRO A 285 -14.11 6.61 -10.37
C PRO A 285 -13.48 5.43 -9.60
N SER A 286 -12.26 5.06 -9.97
CA SER A 286 -11.49 4.06 -9.23
C SER A 286 -11.24 4.53 -7.80
N PRO A 287 -11.47 3.69 -6.79
CA PRO A 287 -11.15 4.03 -5.39
C PRO A 287 -9.65 4.31 -5.16
N VAL A 288 -8.79 3.62 -5.91
CA VAL A 288 -7.34 3.85 -5.95
C VAL A 288 -6.91 3.76 -7.41
N SER A 289 -6.77 4.91 -8.04
CA SER A 289 -6.51 5.02 -9.48
C SER A 289 -5.08 4.62 -9.87
N GLY A 290 -4.83 4.47 -11.17
CA GLY A 290 -3.48 4.32 -11.69
C GLY A 290 -2.55 5.49 -11.35
N ALA A 291 -3.08 6.72 -11.35
CA ALA A 291 -2.32 7.90 -10.92
C ALA A 291 -1.95 7.83 -9.44
N ASP A 292 -2.82 7.26 -8.60
CA ASP A 292 -2.48 6.98 -7.19
C ASP A 292 -1.43 5.89 -7.06
N GLY A 293 -1.38 4.93 -8.00
CA GLY A 293 -0.32 3.92 -8.07
C GLY A 293 1.04 4.49 -8.49
N ARG A 294 1.04 5.44 -9.45
CA ARG A 294 2.25 6.07 -10.00
C ARG A 294 2.93 7.02 -9.01
N ALA A 295 2.15 7.89 -8.39
CA ALA A 295 2.70 8.99 -7.59
C ALA A 295 3.56 8.53 -6.41
N PRO A 296 3.21 7.50 -5.60
CA PRO A 296 4.07 7.01 -4.53
C PRO A 296 5.40 6.42 -5.02
N VAL A 297 5.42 5.81 -6.22
CA VAL A 297 6.67 5.34 -6.86
C VAL A 297 7.56 6.53 -7.22
N ALA A 298 6.99 7.58 -7.84
CA ALA A 298 7.72 8.81 -8.17
C ALA A 298 8.31 9.48 -6.91
N ILE A 299 7.54 9.53 -5.82
CA ILE A 299 8.00 10.05 -4.53
C ILE A 299 9.14 9.18 -3.98
N GLY A 300 9.03 7.85 -4.06
CA GLY A 300 10.05 6.92 -3.59
C GLY A 300 11.37 7.04 -4.35
N ILE A 301 11.34 7.22 -5.67
CA ILE A 301 12.51 7.48 -6.51
C ILE A 301 13.14 8.83 -6.13
N ALA A 302 12.34 9.89 -6.00
CA ALA A 302 12.82 11.20 -5.56
C ALA A 302 13.40 11.17 -4.14
N ALA A 303 12.88 10.31 -3.25
CA ALA A 303 13.43 10.11 -1.91
C ALA A 303 14.82 9.45 -1.95
N TRP A 304 15.03 8.45 -2.82
CA TRP A 304 16.35 7.87 -3.06
C TRP A 304 17.35 8.90 -3.60
N ASP A 305 16.93 9.74 -4.55
CA ASP A 305 17.78 10.79 -5.13
C ASP A 305 18.11 11.86 -4.08
N SER A 306 17.13 12.23 -3.24
CA SER A 306 17.35 13.16 -2.13
C SER A 306 18.31 12.59 -1.09
N TYR A 307 18.15 11.34 -0.70
CA TYR A 307 19.07 10.67 0.23
C TYR A 307 20.52 10.64 -0.30
N ARG A 308 20.70 10.28 -1.59
CA ARG A 308 22.03 10.19 -2.21
C ARG A 308 22.69 11.54 -2.41
N SER A 309 21.91 12.56 -2.77
CA SER A 309 22.44 13.92 -3.04
C SER A 309 22.54 14.80 -1.78
N GLY A 310 21.79 14.46 -0.71
CA GLY A 310 21.71 15.27 0.51
C GLY A 310 20.94 16.58 0.37
N VAL A 311 20.15 16.75 -0.70
CA VAL A 311 19.35 17.95 -0.96
C VAL A 311 17.89 17.59 -1.29
N PRO A 312 16.94 18.54 -1.13
CA PRO A 312 15.58 18.33 -1.57
C PRO A 312 15.47 18.11 -3.09
N VAL A 313 14.61 17.18 -3.51
CA VAL A 313 14.36 16.81 -4.91
C VAL A 313 12.91 17.09 -5.28
N THR A 314 12.68 17.60 -6.49
CA THR A 314 11.31 17.77 -7.05
C THR A 314 10.78 16.43 -7.51
N VAL A 315 9.49 16.17 -7.21
CA VAL A 315 8.80 14.94 -7.60
C VAL A 315 8.29 15.04 -9.03
N ASP A 316 8.50 14.01 -9.83
CA ASP A 316 7.90 13.88 -11.17
C ASP A 316 6.39 13.70 -11.04
N GLN A 317 5.62 14.58 -11.67
CA GLN A 317 4.15 14.58 -11.62
C GLN A 317 3.50 13.81 -12.78
N GLY A 318 4.28 13.36 -13.79
CA GLY A 318 3.80 12.71 -15.01
C GLY A 318 3.49 13.66 -16.13
#